data_d45ffde950434ff735cbf8ce19d52572
#
_entry.id   d45ffde950434ff735cbf8ce19d52572
#
_cell.length_a   1.000
_cell.length_b   1.000
_cell.length_c   1.000
_cell.angle_alpha   90.00
_cell.angle_beta   90.00
_cell.angle_gamma   90.00
#
_symmetry.space_group_name_H-M   'P 1'
#
loop_
_entity.id
_entity.type
_entity.pdbx_description
1 polymer ?
#
loop_
_entity_poly.entity_id
_entity_poly.type
_entity_poly.pdbx_seq_one_letter_code
_entity_poly.pdbx_strand_id
1 'polypeptide(L)'
;MDEYLVPTDFGEDEFIEKKSRFIGRLWPVETEEAALEKIQMMKKQHYDATHNCWAYIIRDGAVRFSDDGEPGGTAGMPMLQVLQREGLYNCVCVVTRYFGGILLGAGGLVRAYTKGAKIAVDAAGKSMKRVWTVLYVPCPYTYYERVKLEVAAFGGIIRDTQFGAEVELELLFPEAQEQPFLDRLTDMTAATVEGMETAKEYRAFPVER
;
A
#
# COMPACT_ATOMS: atom_id res chain seq x y z
N MET A 1 -11.03 14.34 2.83
CA MET A 1 -10.07 13.88 1.77
C MET A 1 -10.06 12.37 1.77
N ASP A 2 -9.89 11.75 0.59
CA ASP A 2 -10.18 10.33 0.46
C ASP A 2 -9.00 9.48 0.90
N GLU A 3 -9.24 8.62 1.89
CA GLU A 3 -8.34 7.55 2.25
C GLU A 3 -8.44 6.44 1.19
N TYR A 4 -7.34 5.75 0.90
CA TYR A 4 -7.34 4.62 -0.01
C TYR A 4 -6.22 3.63 0.30
N LEU A 5 -6.44 2.38 -0.08
CA LEU A 5 -5.47 1.31 0.13
C LEU A 5 -4.45 1.26 -1.00
N VAL A 6 -3.19 1.03 -0.62
CA VAL A 6 -2.07 0.75 -1.53
C VAL A 6 -1.33 -0.52 -1.06
N PRO A 7 -0.57 -1.20 -1.92
CA PRO A 7 0.35 -2.23 -1.43
C PRO A 7 1.33 -1.63 -0.43
N THR A 8 1.63 -2.36 0.65
CA THR A 8 2.63 -1.90 1.64
C THR A 8 4.03 -1.91 1.04
N ASP A 9 4.37 -2.99 0.33
CA ASP A 9 5.67 -3.19 -0.32
C ASP A 9 5.52 -4.11 -1.53
N PHE A 10 6.63 -4.53 -2.14
CA PHE A 10 6.65 -5.60 -3.12
C PHE A 10 6.22 -6.92 -2.49
N GLY A 11 5.35 -7.66 -3.18
CA GLY A 11 4.93 -9.00 -2.80
C GLY A 11 5.08 -9.98 -3.95
N GLU A 12 5.61 -11.17 -3.66
CA GLU A 12 5.73 -12.28 -4.60
C GLU A 12 5.34 -13.58 -3.90
N ASP A 13 4.55 -14.40 -4.60
CA ASP A 13 4.28 -15.78 -4.21
C ASP A 13 3.92 -16.61 -5.43
N GLU A 14 4.00 -17.94 -5.32
CA GLU A 14 3.78 -18.84 -6.44
C GLU A 14 3.00 -20.09 -6.07
N PHE A 15 2.43 -20.73 -7.07
CA PHE A 15 1.82 -22.04 -6.93
C PHE A 15 1.85 -22.83 -8.25
N ILE A 16 1.60 -24.12 -8.14
CA ILE A 16 1.46 -25.03 -9.27
C ILE A 16 0.01 -25.50 -9.38
N GLU A 17 -0.54 -25.42 -10.60
CA GLU A 17 -1.86 -25.93 -10.95
C GLU A 17 -1.75 -26.76 -12.24
N LYS A 18 -2.14 -28.04 -12.19
CA LYS A 18 -2.02 -28.97 -13.34
C LYS A 18 -0.65 -28.89 -14.05
N LYS A 19 0.42 -28.93 -13.27
CA LYS A 19 1.82 -28.78 -13.71
C LYS A 19 2.20 -27.40 -14.27
N SER A 20 1.27 -26.48 -14.50
CA SER A 20 1.59 -25.08 -14.81
C SER A 20 2.02 -24.35 -13.56
N ARG A 21 3.14 -23.60 -13.64
CA ARG A 21 3.64 -22.74 -12.57
C ARG A 21 3.12 -21.32 -12.77
N PHE A 22 2.54 -20.76 -11.74
CA PHE A 22 2.05 -19.38 -11.70
C PHE A 22 2.82 -18.62 -10.63
N ILE A 23 3.42 -17.49 -10.99
CA ILE A 23 4.15 -16.60 -10.09
C ILE A 23 3.44 -15.26 -10.09
N GLY A 24 2.80 -14.93 -8.98
CA GLY A 24 2.10 -13.66 -8.78
C GLY A 24 3.01 -12.64 -8.13
N ARG A 25 3.04 -11.42 -8.66
CA ARG A 25 3.82 -10.29 -8.15
C ARG A 25 2.99 -9.03 -8.11
N LEU A 26 3.16 -8.26 -7.05
CA LEU A 26 2.50 -6.96 -6.88
C LEU A 26 3.51 -5.92 -6.41
N TRP A 27 3.48 -4.75 -7.03
CA TRP A 27 4.30 -3.59 -6.64
C TRP A 27 3.43 -2.38 -6.37
N PRO A 28 3.78 -1.54 -5.38
CA PRO A 28 3.30 -0.17 -5.33
C PRO A 28 3.92 0.63 -6.49
N VAL A 29 3.12 1.43 -7.18
CA VAL A 29 3.55 2.34 -8.25
C VAL A 29 2.68 3.59 -8.23
N GLU A 30 3.26 4.76 -8.46
CA GLU A 30 2.51 6.03 -8.41
C GLU A 30 2.03 6.50 -9.79
N THR A 31 2.64 5.99 -10.87
CA THR A 31 2.35 6.43 -12.25
C THR A 31 2.19 5.25 -13.20
N GLU A 32 1.56 5.52 -14.36
CA GLU A 32 1.42 4.54 -15.43
C GLU A 32 2.78 4.13 -15.99
N GLU A 33 3.72 5.06 -16.12
CA GLU A 33 5.07 4.80 -16.59
C GLU A 33 5.79 3.81 -15.68
N ALA A 34 5.72 4.01 -14.36
CA ALA A 34 6.29 3.08 -13.37
C ALA A 34 5.65 1.68 -13.46
N ALA A 35 4.34 1.60 -13.71
CA ALA A 35 3.66 0.32 -13.92
C ALA A 35 4.17 -0.38 -15.19
N LEU A 36 4.30 0.36 -16.29
CA LEU A 36 4.81 -0.17 -17.56
C LEU A 36 6.27 -0.64 -17.45
N GLU A 37 7.11 0.07 -16.69
CA GLU A 37 8.49 -0.35 -16.41
C GLU A 37 8.54 -1.72 -15.70
N LYS A 38 7.69 -1.95 -14.68
CA LYS A 38 7.60 -3.24 -14.00
C LYS A 38 7.15 -4.36 -14.95
N ILE A 39 6.16 -4.08 -15.79
CA ILE A 39 5.67 -5.04 -16.80
C ILE A 39 6.79 -5.41 -17.77
N GLN A 40 7.51 -4.43 -18.30
CA GLN A 40 8.62 -4.69 -19.24
C GLN A 40 9.78 -5.44 -18.56
N MET A 41 10.09 -5.10 -17.32
CA MET A 41 11.09 -5.82 -16.52
C MET A 41 10.72 -7.30 -16.41
N MET A 42 9.46 -7.63 -16.10
CA MET A 42 8.99 -9.00 -15.97
C MET A 42 9.01 -9.73 -17.30
N LYS A 43 8.56 -9.11 -18.39
CA LYS A 43 8.63 -9.68 -19.74
C LYS A 43 10.07 -9.99 -20.18
N LYS A 44 11.02 -9.15 -19.80
CA LYS A 44 12.45 -9.38 -20.09
C LYS A 44 13.04 -10.49 -19.21
N GLN A 45 12.71 -10.50 -17.93
CA GLN A 45 13.23 -11.49 -16.98
C GLN A 45 12.66 -12.89 -17.24
N HIS A 46 11.38 -12.98 -17.61
CA HIS A 46 10.64 -14.20 -17.90
C HIS A 46 10.27 -14.31 -19.39
N TYR A 47 11.25 -14.03 -20.26
CA TYR A 47 11.06 -14.05 -21.71
C TYR A 47 10.71 -15.44 -22.26
N ASP A 48 11.06 -16.49 -21.52
CA ASP A 48 10.79 -17.90 -21.79
C ASP A 48 9.47 -18.40 -21.20
N ALA A 49 8.76 -17.56 -20.42
CA ALA A 49 7.44 -17.88 -19.92
C ALA A 49 6.41 -17.92 -21.05
N THR A 50 5.36 -18.71 -20.86
CA THR A 50 4.27 -18.79 -21.85
C THR A 50 3.52 -17.48 -21.93
N HIS A 51 3.21 -16.87 -20.76
CA HIS A 51 2.49 -15.60 -20.67
C HIS A 51 2.95 -14.80 -19.43
N ASN A 52 2.97 -13.47 -19.56
CA ASN A 52 3.16 -12.51 -18.48
C ASN A 52 1.94 -11.58 -18.45
N CYS A 53 0.84 -12.09 -17.91
CA CYS A 53 -0.41 -11.33 -17.81
C CYS A 53 -0.30 -10.27 -16.73
N TRP A 54 -0.97 -9.13 -16.91
CA TRP A 54 -0.85 -8.03 -15.96
C TRP A 54 -2.14 -7.20 -15.82
N ALA A 55 -2.26 -6.50 -14.70
CA ALA A 55 -3.26 -5.49 -14.44
C ALA A 55 -2.67 -4.39 -13.54
N TYR A 56 -3.07 -3.14 -13.75
CA TYR A 56 -2.71 -2.04 -12.86
C TYR A 56 -3.86 -1.06 -12.67
N ILE A 57 -3.82 -0.36 -11.53
CA ILE A 57 -4.75 0.70 -11.16
C ILE A 57 -3.94 1.88 -10.65
N ILE A 58 -3.97 2.98 -11.38
CA ILE A 58 -3.42 4.26 -10.92
C ILE A 58 -4.60 5.11 -10.44
N ARG A 59 -4.53 5.62 -9.20
CA ARG A 59 -5.57 6.48 -8.66
C ARG A 59 -5.66 7.77 -9.49
N ASP A 60 -6.90 8.15 -9.81
CA ASP A 60 -7.19 9.31 -10.66
C ASP A 60 -6.53 9.27 -12.05
N GLY A 61 -6.09 8.07 -12.47
CA GLY A 61 -5.38 7.81 -13.72
C GLY A 61 -5.87 6.57 -14.45
N ALA A 62 -4.93 5.89 -15.12
CA ALA A 62 -5.24 4.75 -15.97
C ALA A 62 -5.54 3.48 -15.15
N VAL A 63 -6.53 2.72 -15.64
CA VAL A 63 -6.84 1.34 -15.22
C VAL A 63 -6.74 0.47 -16.46
N ARG A 64 -5.79 -0.45 -16.49
CA ARG A 64 -5.55 -1.31 -17.67
C ARG A 64 -5.17 -2.73 -17.27
N PHE A 65 -5.33 -3.63 -18.22
CA PHE A 65 -4.94 -5.05 -18.08
C PHE A 65 -4.59 -5.64 -19.45
N SER A 66 -3.95 -6.82 -19.41
CA SER A 66 -3.65 -7.62 -20.60
C SER A 66 -3.65 -9.10 -20.27
N ASP A 67 -4.24 -9.87 -21.17
CA ASP A 67 -4.19 -11.33 -21.13
C ASP A 67 -2.86 -11.89 -21.70
N ASP A 68 -2.01 -11.06 -22.33
CA ASP A 68 -0.69 -11.41 -22.88
C ASP A 68 -0.69 -12.72 -23.69
N GLY A 69 -1.72 -12.92 -24.53
CA GLY A 69 -1.88 -14.10 -25.38
C GLY A 69 -2.63 -15.28 -24.75
N GLU A 70 -3.05 -15.22 -23.49
CA GLU A 70 -4.06 -16.15 -22.97
C GLU A 70 -5.42 -15.91 -23.65
N PRO A 71 -6.36 -16.87 -23.63
CA PRO A 71 -7.71 -16.64 -24.14
C PRO A 71 -8.35 -15.40 -23.55
N GLY A 72 -9.00 -14.58 -24.37
CA GLY A 72 -9.52 -13.27 -23.99
C GLY A 72 -10.40 -13.31 -22.74
N GLY A 73 -10.09 -12.46 -21.76
CA GLY A 73 -10.81 -12.30 -20.51
C GLY A 73 -10.52 -13.38 -19.45
N THR A 74 -9.54 -14.26 -19.68
CA THR A 74 -9.25 -15.34 -18.72
C THR A 74 -8.12 -15.04 -17.74
N ALA A 75 -7.39 -13.94 -17.92
CA ALA A 75 -6.23 -13.59 -17.10
C ALA A 75 -6.27 -12.15 -16.58
N GLY A 76 -6.06 -11.16 -17.43
CA GLY A 76 -5.90 -9.77 -17.02
C GLY A 76 -7.13 -9.19 -16.33
N MET A 77 -8.34 -9.44 -16.86
CA MET A 77 -9.58 -8.99 -16.24
C MET A 77 -9.82 -9.65 -14.86
N PRO A 78 -9.69 -10.97 -14.67
CA PRO A 78 -9.74 -11.60 -13.35
C PRO A 78 -8.77 -11.01 -12.34
N MET A 79 -7.53 -10.71 -12.77
CA MET A 79 -6.52 -10.06 -11.91
C MET A 79 -6.97 -8.65 -11.52
N LEU A 80 -7.43 -7.84 -12.47
CA LEU A 80 -7.96 -6.49 -12.19
C LEU A 80 -9.11 -6.53 -11.18
N GLN A 81 -10.03 -7.49 -11.31
CA GLN A 81 -11.13 -7.66 -10.37
C GLN A 81 -10.66 -7.98 -8.95
N VAL A 82 -9.54 -8.70 -8.79
CA VAL A 82 -8.93 -8.91 -7.46
C VAL A 82 -8.48 -7.58 -6.88
N LEU A 83 -7.69 -6.79 -7.62
CA LEU A 83 -7.21 -5.49 -7.15
C LEU A 83 -8.37 -4.57 -6.74
N GLN A 84 -9.43 -4.53 -7.55
CA GLN A 84 -10.63 -3.73 -7.27
C GLN A 84 -11.38 -4.20 -6.02
N ARG A 85 -11.59 -5.52 -5.83
CA ARG A 85 -12.24 -6.08 -4.63
C ARG A 85 -11.44 -5.84 -3.36
N GLU A 86 -10.10 -5.85 -3.47
CA GLU A 86 -9.19 -5.54 -2.37
C GLU A 86 -9.09 -4.04 -2.09
N GLY A 87 -9.74 -3.19 -2.91
CA GLY A 87 -9.75 -1.73 -2.79
C GLY A 87 -8.39 -1.08 -3.08
N LEU A 88 -7.50 -1.78 -3.79
CA LEU A 88 -6.14 -1.32 -4.03
C LEU A 88 -6.07 -0.34 -5.19
N TYR A 89 -5.29 0.71 -4.97
CA TYR A 89 -4.88 1.71 -5.96
C TYR A 89 -3.35 1.81 -6.00
N ASN A 90 -2.84 2.52 -6.99
CA ASN A 90 -1.41 2.77 -7.17
C ASN A 90 -0.59 1.48 -7.10
N CYS A 91 -1.02 0.50 -7.90
CA CYS A 91 -0.41 -0.82 -7.92
C CYS A 91 -0.38 -1.43 -9.33
N VAL A 92 0.61 -2.28 -9.56
CA VAL A 92 0.70 -3.15 -10.74
C VAL A 92 0.91 -4.60 -10.30
N CYS A 93 0.06 -5.48 -10.83
CA CYS A 93 0.15 -6.92 -10.64
C CYS A 93 0.58 -7.60 -11.93
N VAL A 94 1.57 -8.48 -11.87
CA VAL A 94 2.00 -9.35 -12.98
C VAL A 94 1.93 -10.79 -12.53
N VAL A 95 1.24 -11.63 -13.30
CA VAL A 95 1.22 -13.08 -13.09
C VAL A 95 1.90 -13.74 -14.28
N THR A 96 3.07 -14.33 -14.02
CA THR A 96 3.87 -15.08 -14.99
C THR A 96 3.43 -16.54 -14.97
N ARG A 97 3.15 -17.13 -16.14
CA ARG A 97 2.79 -18.53 -16.27
C ARG A 97 3.79 -19.28 -17.13
N TYR A 98 4.24 -20.42 -16.62
CA TYR A 98 4.93 -21.46 -17.36
C TYR A 98 3.97 -22.64 -17.57
N PHE A 99 3.66 -22.97 -18.82
CA PHE A 99 2.74 -24.05 -19.15
C PHE A 99 3.30 -25.42 -18.81
N GLY A 100 2.53 -26.24 -18.13
CA GLY A 100 2.92 -27.57 -17.66
C GLY A 100 2.46 -28.73 -18.55
N GLY A 101 2.00 -28.46 -19.77
CA GLY A 101 1.55 -29.50 -20.71
C GLY A 101 0.10 -29.98 -20.51
N ILE A 102 -0.61 -29.51 -19.47
CA ILE A 102 -2.00 -29.87 -19.21
C ILE A 102 -2.89 -28.62 -19.28
N LEU A 103 -3.89 -28.65 -20.16
CA LEU A 103 -4.81 -27.53 -20.32
C LEU A 103 -5.70 -27.34 -19.09
N LEU A 104 -5.85 -26.10 -18.64
CA LEU A 104 -6.73 -25.74 -17.53
C LEU A 104 -8.17 -25.51 -18.00
N GLY A 105 -8.37 -25.09 -19.24
CA GLY A 105 -9.62 -24.57 -19.79
C GLY A 105 -9.91 -23.14 -19.28
N ALA A 106 -10.85 -22.43 -19.90
CA ALA A 106 -11.13 -21.02 -19.59
C ALA A 106 -11.45 -20.80 -18.11
N GLY A 107 -12.35 -21.58 -17.52
CA GLY A 107 -12.70 -21.47 -16.11
C GLY A 107 -11.54 -21.82 -15.15
N GLY A 108 -10.63 -22.72 -15.56
CA GLY A 108 -9.41 -23.03 -14.81
C GLY A 108 -8.41 -21.89 -14.84
N LEU A 109 -8.24 -21.23 -16.00
CA LEU A 109 -7.40 -20.05 -16.14
C LEU A 109 -7.89 -18.89 -15.29
N VAL A 110 -9.18 -18.55 -15.36
CA VAL A 110 -9.79 -17.52 -14.53
C VAL A 110 -9.47 -17.74 -13.05
N ARG A 111 -9.67 -18.96 -12.54
CA ARG A 111 -9.35 -19.28 -11.12
C ARG A 111 -7.87 -19.17 -10.83
N ALA A 112 -7.00 -19.62 -11.73
CA ALA A 112 -5.56 -19.58 -11.52
C ALA A 112 -5.02 -18.14 -11.49
N TYR A 113 -5.45 -17.27 -12.42
CA TYR A 113 -5.03 -15.87 -12.44
C TYR A 113 -5.61 -15.07 -11.29
N THR A 114 -6.87 -15.33 -10.89
CA THR A 114 -7.46 -14.78 -9.66
C THR A 114 -6.63 -15.16 -8.43
N LYS A 115 -6.26 -16.44 -8.31
CA LYS A 115 -5.41 -16.91 -7.21
C LYS A 115 -4.02 -16.27 -7.26
N GLY A 116 -3.40 -16.20 -8.44
CA GLY A 116 -2.07 -15.59 -8.62
C GLY A 116 -2.02 -14.13 -8.19
N ALA A 117 -3.05 -13.33 -8.55
CA ALA A 117 -3.18 -11.96 -8.10
C ALA A 117 -3.43 -11.90 -6.57
N LYS A 118 -4.28 -12.78 -6.03
CA LYS A 118 -4.61 -12.76 -4.59
C LYS A 118 -3.40 -13.08 -3.71
N ILE A 119 -2.61 -14.10 -4.03
CA ILE A 119 -1.40 -14.42 -3.24
C ILE A 119 -0.36 -13.32 -3.31
N ALA A 120 -0.23 -12.61 -4.45
CA ALA A 120 0.64 -11.45 -4.58
C ALA A 120 0.18 -10.29 -3.68
N VAL A 121 -1.15 -10.03 -3.60
CA VAL A 121 -1.72 -9.04 -2.68
C VAL A 121 -1.44 -9.42 -1.22
N ASP A 122 -1.63 -10.69 -0.87
CA ASP A 122 -1.40 -11.17 0.49
C ASP A 122 0.08 -11.07 0.90
N ALA A 123 0.99 -11.34 -0.05
CA ALA A 123 2.43 -11.19 0.17
C ALA A 123 2.86 -9.72 0.28
N ALA A 124 2.28 -8.82 -0.50
CA ALA A 124 2.58 -7.39 -0.48
C ALA A 124 2.09 -6.68 0.78
N GLY A 125 1.01 -7.18 1.39
CA GLY A 125 0.30 -6.49 2.44
C GLY A 125 -0.42 -5.23 1.94
N LYS A 126 -1.16 -4.57 2.83
CA LYS A 126 -1.91 -3.36 2.51
C LYS A 126 -1.60 -2.24 3.50
N SER A 127 -1.52 -1.02 2.99
CA SER A 127 -1.38 0.19 3.79
C SER A 127 -2.50 1.17 3.45
N MET A 128 -3.00 1.86 4.47
CA MET A 128 -3.92 2.98 4.28
C MET A 128 -3.10 4.23 3.96
N LYS A 129 -3.33 4.80 2.78
CA LYS A 129 -2.73 6.07 2.37
C LYS A 129 -3.75 7.19 2.59
N ARG A 130 -3.36 8.17 3.40
CA ARG A 130 -4.17 9.34 3.76
C ARG A 130 -3.32 10.55 4.08
N VAL A 131 -3.96 11.71 4.24
CA VAL A 131 -3.28 12.91 4.72
C VAL A 131 -2.97 12.80 6.20
N TRP A 132 -1.76 13.17 6.54
CA TRP A 132 -1.26 13.29 7.90
C TRP A 132 -0.84 14.73 8.14
N THR A 133 -1.27 15.30 9.25
CA THR A 133 -0.80 16.61 9.74
C THR A 133 0.48 16.40 10.53
N VAL A 134 1.51 17.15 10.20
CA VAL A 134 2.79 17.18 10.93
C VAL A 134 2.73 18.28 11.96
N LEU A 135 2.91 17.92 13.24
CA LEU A 135 2.97 18.86 14.35
C LEU A 135 4.40 18.91 14.91
N TYR A 136 4.88 20.10 15.18
CA TYR A 136 6.04 20.35 16.03
C TYR A 136 5.54 20.70 17.44
N VAL A 137 6.05 19.99 18.47
CA VAL A 137 5.64 20.15 19.86
C VAL A 137 6.85 20.22 20.76
N PRO A 138 7.35 21.44 21.10
CA PRO A 138 8.36 21.60 22.14
C PRO A 138 7.70 21.40 23.50
N CYS A 139 8.28 20.57 24.36
CA CYS A 139 7.73 20.35 25.69
C CYS A 139 8.83 20.19 26.75
N PRO A 140 8.61 20.73 27.97
CA PRO A 140 9.47 20.45 29.11
C PRO A 140 9.52 18.93 29.41
N TYR A 141 10.66 18.46 29.90
CA TYR A 141 10.86 17.04 30.26
C TYR A 141 9.79 16.49 31.21
N THR A 142 9.21 17.36 32.07
CA THR A 142 8.17 16.99 33.02
C THR A 142 6.86 16.54 32.36
N TYR A 143 6.59 16.97 31.12
CA TYR A 143 5.40 16.60 30.37
C TYR A 143 5.65 15.51 29.33
N TYR A 144 6.92 15.21 28.99
CA TYR A 144 7.28 14.34 27.87
C TYR A 144 6.58 12.98 27.88
N GLU A 145 6.68 12.23 28.98
CA GLU A 145 6.05 10.90 29.07
C GLU A 145 4.52 10.98 28.96
N ARG A 146 3.92 12.02 29.50
CA ARG A 146 2.47 12.22 29.43
C ARG A 146 2.02 12.59 28.03
N VAL A 147 2.78 13.45 27.32
CA VAL A 147 2.52 13.80 25.92
C VAL A 147 2.59 12.56 25.04
N LYS A 148 3.57 11.69 25.23
CA LYS A 148 3.67 10.41 24.48
C LYS A 148 2.43 9.52 24.62
N LEU A 149 1.88 9.42 25.82
CA LEU A 149 0.66 8.65 26.06
C LEU A 149 -0.55 9.24 25.34
N GLU A 150 -0.69 10.57 25.39
CA GLU A 150 -1.79 11.26 24.69
C GLU A 150 -1.62 11.16 23.16
N VAL A 151 -0.40 11.26 22.61
CA VAL A 151 -0.15 11.04 21.18
C VAL A 151 -0.69 9.69 20.74
N ALA A 152 -0.37 8.62 21.47
CA ALA A 152 -0.86 7.27 21.18
C ALA A 152 -2.38 7.17 21.33
N ALA A 153 -2.96 7.78 22.36
CA ALA A 153 -4.40 7.75 22.62
C ALA A 153 -5.23 8.41 21.50
N PHE A 154 -4.68 9.44 20.84
CA PHE A 154 -5.29 10.11 19.69
C PHE A 154 -4.87 9.53 18.32
N GLY A 155 -4.22 8.35 18.31
CA GLY A 155 -3.80 7.69 17.08
C GLY A 155 -2.65 8.39 16.35
N GLY A 156 -1.92 9.25 17.06
CA GLY A 156 -0.73 9.92 16.57
C GLY A 156 0.51 9.02 16.57
N ILE A 157 1.52 9.41 15.81
CA ILE A 157 2.82 8.74 15.71
C ILE A 157 3.91 9.75 16.02
N ILE A 158 4.86 9.39 16.88
CA ILE A 158 6.07 10.17 17.10
C ILE A 158 7.04 9.83 15.99
N ARG A 159 7.31 10.81 15.11
CA ARG A 159 8.22 10.66 13.97
C ARG A 159 9.68 10.87 14.37
N ASP A 160 9.91 11.89 15.19
CA ASP A 160 11.24 12.23 15.70
C ASP A 160 11.14 12.81 17.12
N THR A 161 12.24 12.68 17.87
CA THR A 161 12.38 13.25 19.21
C THR A 161 13.81 13.76 19.37
N GLN A 162 13.94 15.06 19.63
CA GLN A 162 15.23 15.68 19.90
C GLN A 162 15.30 16.12 21.38
N PHE A 163 16.42 15.81 22.01
CA PHE A 163 16.65 16.12 23.43
C PHE A 163 17.66 17.28 23.54
N GLY A 164 17.20 18.42 24.06
CA GLY A 164 17.99 19.64 24.23
C GLY A 164 17.67 20.32 25.55
N ALA A 165 17.55 21.64 25.57
CA ALA A 165 17.06 22.38 26.73
C ALA A 165 15.64 21.98 27.13
N GLU A 166 14.85 21.61 26.17
CA GLU A 166 13.55 20.95 26.27
C GLU A 166 13.50 19.77 25.27
N VAL A 167 12.43 18.99 25.30
CA VAL A 167 12.20 17.91 24.35
C VAL A 167 11.42 18.44 23.16
N GLU A 168 11.96 18.29 21.96
CA GLU A 168 11.29 18.68 20.72
C GLU A 168 10.74 17.43 20.04
N LEU A 169 9.41 17.41 19.84
CA LEU A 169 8.71 16.29 19.22
C LEU A 169 8.21 16.67 17.83
N GLU A 170 8.46 15.82 16.85
CA GLU A 170 7.80 15.85 15.57
C GLU A 170 6.75 14.73 15.51
N LEU A 171 5.49 15.12 15.43
CA LEU A 171 4.35 14.22 15.52
C LEU A 171 3.59 14.16 14.21
N LEU A 172 3.01 12.99 13.91
CA LEU A 172 2.10 12.79 12.79
C LEU A 172 0.72 12.43 13.33
N PHE A 173 -0.30 13.14 12.90
CA PHE A 173 -1.69 12.82 13.19
C PHE A 173 -2.49 12.61 11.91
N PRO A 174 -3.42 11.63 11.87
CA PRO A 174 -4.40 11.57 10.80
C PRO A 174 -5.16 12.89 10.73
N GLU A 175 -5.43 13.41 9.52
CA GLU A 175 -6.20 14.63 9.35
C GLU A 175 -7.50 14.59 10.15
N ALA A 176 -7.85 15.67 10.82
CA ALA A 176 -8.95 15.85 11.76
C ALA A 176 -8.73 15.25 13.18
N GLN A 177 -7.62 14.56 13.45
CA GLN A 177 -7.28 14.12 14.83
C GLN A 177 -6.28 15.06 15.52
N GLU A 178 -5.62 15.94 14.78
CA GLU A 178 -4.67 16.91 15.31
C GLU A 178 -5.33 17.92 16.27
N GLN A 179 -6.50 18.46 15.92
CA GLN A 179 -7.14 19.48 16.74
C GLN A 179 -7.62 18.93 18.09
N PRO A 180 -8.31 17.78 18.19
CA PRO A 180 -8.62 17.15 19.46
C PRO A 180 -7.40 16.88 20.34
N PHE A 181 -6.28 16.50 19.75
CA PHE A 181 -5.02 16.33 20.48
C PHE A 181 -4.48 17.67 21.00
N LEU A 182 -4.46 18.72 20.19
CA LEU A 182 -4.00 20.06 20.59
C LEU A 182 -4.85 20.65 21.72
N ASP A 183 -6.17 20.49 21.65
CA ASP A 183 -7.07 20.90 22.72
C ASP A 183 -6.75 20.16 24.02
N ARG A 184 -6.56 18.85 23.94
CA ARG A 184 -6.17 18.02 25.08
C ARG A 184 -4.80 18.40 25.63
N LEU A 185 -3.84 18.71 24.77
CA LEU A 185 -2.50 19.16 25.13
C LEU A 185 -2.56 20.47 25.95
N THR A 186 -3.34 21.43 25.48
CA THR A 186 -3.59 22.71 26.15
C THR A 186 -4.17 22.50 27.53
N ASP A 187 -5.23 21.69 27.65
CA ASP A 187 -5.90 21.41 28.92
C ASP A 187 -4.96 20.74 29.94
N MET A 188 -4.25 19.71 29.53
CA MET A 188 -3.42 18.95 30.47
C MET A 188 -2.16 19.66 30.93
N THR A 189 -1.71 20.68 30.19
CA THR A 189 -0.49 21.44 30.49
C THR A 189 -0.78 22.87 30.94
N ALA A 190 -2.06 23.23 31.08
CA ALA A 190 -2.51 24.61 31.35
C ALA A 190 -1.86 25.62 30.37
N ALA A 191 -1.88 25.26 29.06
CA ALA A 191 -1.28 26.01 27.96
C ALA A 191 0.24 26.25 28.09
N THR A 192 0.95 25.45 28.89
CA THR A 192 2.42 25.52 28.96
C THR A 192 3.08 24.90 27.76
N VAL A 193 2.45 23.91 27.11
CA VAL A 193 2.92 23.24 25.91
C VAL A 193 1.96 23.53 24.77
N GLU A 194 2.50 24.04 23.68
CA GLU A 194 1.75 24.34 22.46
C GLU A 194 2.31 23.55 21.30
N GLY A 195 1.44 23.02 20.45
CA GLY A 195 1.81 22.34 19.22
C GLY A 195 1.52 23.24 18.02
N MET A 196 2.39 23.17 17.01
CA MET A 196 2.25 23.93 15.77
C MET A 196 2.17 23.00 14.57
N GLU A 197 1.19 23.18 13.69
CA GLU A 197 1.16 22.53 12.39
C GLU A 197 2.31 23.08 11.52
N THR A 198 3.14 22.18 10.99
CA THR A 198 4.28 22.56 10.15
C THR A 198 4.10 22.11 8.71
N ALA A 199 3.37 21.02 8.46
CA ALA A 199 3.11 20.49 7.13
C ALA A 199 1.91 19.56 7.11
N LYS A 200 1.44 19.26 5.89
CA LYS A 200 0.54 18.12 5.60
C LYS A 200 1.19 17.22 4.56
N GLU A 201 1.16 15.92 4.81
CA GLU A 201 1.81 14.91 3.97
C GLU A 201 0.85 13.77 3.65
N TYR A 202 0.90 13.27 2.40
CA TYR A 202 0.27 12.00 2.05
C TYR A 202 1.19 10.85 2.43
N ARG A 203 0.77 10.01 3.39
CA ARG A 203 1.54 8.85 3.85
C ARG A 203 0.68 7.59 3.93
N ALA A 204 1.33 6.46 3.69
CA ALA A 204 0.75 5.14 3.83
C ALA A 204 1.31 4.46 5.09
N PHE A 205 0.43 3.91 5.91
CA PHE A 205 0.80 3.08 7.05
C PHE A 205 0.09 1.72 6.96
N PRO A 206 0.77 0.63 7.33
CA PRO A 206 0.20 -0.70 7.29
C PRO A 206 -1.13 -0.75 8.05
N VAL A 207 -2.14 -1.39 7.46
CA VAL A 207 -3.38 -1.70 8.18
C VAL A 207 -3.18 -3.02 8.93
N GLU A 208 -3.55 -3.05 10.20
CA GLU A 208 -3.55 -4.30 10.97
C GLU A 208 -4.48 -5.32 10.32
N ARG A 209 -4.06 -6.57 10.29
CA ARG A 209 -4.82 -7.70 9.70
C ARG A 209 -5.97 -8.13 10.60
#